data_146ad5880623697ee1f563e0ca9cc1a9
#
_entry.id   146ad5880623697ee1f563e0ca9cc1a9
#
_cell.length_a   1.000
_cell.length_b   1.000
_cell.length_c   1.000
_cell.angle_alpha   90.00
_cell.angle_beta   90.00
_cell.angle_gamma   90.00
#
_symmetry.space_group_name_H-M   'P 1'
#
loop_
_entity.id
_entity.type
_entity.pdbx_description
1 polymer ?
#
loop_
_entity_poly.entity_id
_entity_poly.type
_entity_poly.pdbx_seq_one_letter_code
_entity_poly.pdbx_strand_id
1 'polypeptide(L)' 'MSDLAKIGKQWHAARDRERQLAALLYVEIRLAVLEGMSESEAARVARVDRMTVRRALGKL' A
#
# COMPACT_ATOMS: atom_id res chain seq x y z
N MET A 1 -15.34 -29.65 -6.50
CA MET A 1 -14.02 -29.85 -6.98
C MET A 1 -13.39 -28.64 -7.55
N SER A 2 -14.11 -27.94 -8.33
CA SER A 2 -13.62 -26.73 -8.94
C SER A 2 -13.47 -25.59 -7.98
N ASP A 3 -14.04 -25.67 -6.78
CA ASP A 3 -14.03 -24.56 -5.83
C ASP A 3 -12.64 -24.22 -5.35
N LEU A 4 -11.78 -25.21 -5.11
CA LEU A 4 -10.42 -24.94 -4.66
C LEU A 4 -9.64 -24.17 -5.72
N ALA A 5 -9.69 -24.60 -6.97
CA ALA A 5 -8.98 -23.94 -8.05
C ALA A 5 -9.54 -22.54 -8.28
N LYS A 6 -10.86 -22.39 -8.24
CA LYS A 6 -11.52 -21.11 -8.45
C LYS A 6 -11.16 -20.12 -7.35
N ILE A 7 -11.26 -20.54 -6.10
CA ILE A 7 -10.94 -19.68 -4.96
C ILE A 7 -9.46 -19.33 -4.95
N GLY A 8 -8.59 -20.30 -5.26
CA GLY A 8 -7.16 -20.04 -5.37
C GLY A 8 -6.85 -18.97 -6.42
N LYS A 9 -7.50 -19.07 -7.57
CA LYS A 9 -7.32 -18.09 -8.64
C LYS A 9 -7.76 -16.70 -8.20
N GLN A 10 -8.90 -16.60 -7.51
CA GLN A 10 -9.39 -15.33 -6.99
C GLN A 10 -8.46 -14.75 -5.94
N TRP A 11 -7.92 -15.62 -5.09
CA TRP A 11 -6.99 -15.19 -4.05
C TRP A 11 -5.72 -14.58 -4.66
N HIS A 12 -5.15 -15.24 -5.67
CA HIS A 12 -3.96 -14.72 -6.35
C HIS A 12 -4.26 -13.40 -7.06
N ALA A 13 -5.40 -13.29 -7.72
CA ALA A 13 -5.80 -12.05 -8.38
C ALA A 13 -5.95 -10.90 -7.39
N ALA A 14 -6.52 -11.19 -6.22
CA ALA A 14 -6.69 -10.18 -5.18
C ALA A 14 -5.32 -9.71 -4.64
N ARG A 15 -4.37 -10.62 -4.47
CA ARG A 15 -3.03 -10.27 -4.01
C ARG A 15 -2.31 -9.41 -5.03
N ASP A 16 -2.46 -9.71 -6.31
CA ASP A 16 -1.85 -8.90 -7.36
C ASP A 16 -2.39 -7.48 -7.36
N ARG A 17 -3.71 -7.33 -7.20
CA ARG A 17 -4.33 -6.01 -7.09
C ARG A 17 -3.86 -5.27 -5.85
N GLU A 18 -3.70 -5.98 -4.74
CA GLU A 18 -3.20 -5.40 -3.50
C GLU A 18 -1.78 -4.86 -3.67
N ARG A 19 -0.92 -5.61 -4.36
CA ARG A 19 0.44 -5.14 -4.66
C ARG A 19 0.44 -3.88 -5.50
N GLN A 20 -0.43 -3.82 -6.51
CA GLN A 20 -0.53 -2.66 -7.37
C GLN A 20 -0.99 -1.44 -6.58
N LEU A 21 -1.99 -1.61 -5.72
CA LEU A 21 -2.49 -0.53 -4.87
C LEU A 21 -1.43 -0.08 -3.87
N ALA A 22 -0.65 -1.02 -3.33
CA ALA A 22 0.43 -0.67 -2.40
C ALA A 22 1.48 0.17 -3.10
N ALA A 23 1.85 -0.18 -4.33
CA ALA A 23 2.81 0.58 -5.10
C ALA A 23 2.31 2.01 -5.37
N LEU A 24 1.04 2.14 -5.74
CA LEU A 24 0.44 3.45 -5.95
C LEU A 24 0.37 4.25 -4.67
N LEU A 25 0.02 3.61 -3.56
CA LEU A 25 -0.02 4.27 -2.27
C LEU A 25 1.35 4.80 -1.87
N TYR A 26 2.40 4.03 -2.10
CA TYR A 26 3.77 4.45 -1.78
C TYR A 26 4.16 5.68 -2.60
N VAL A 27 3.82 5.71 -3.88
CA VAL A 27 4.08 6.89 -4.72
C VAL A 27 3.34 8.10 -4.16
N GLU A 28 2.06 7.94 -3.81
CA GLU A 28 1.26 9.06 -3.29
C GLU A 28 1.78 9.56 -1.95
N ILE A 29 2.25 8.66 -1.09
CA ILE A 29 2.87 9.05 0.19
C ILE A 29 4.11 9.89 -0.07
N ARG A 30 4.98 9.45 -0.99
CA ARG A 30 6.19 10.19 -1.31
C ARG A 30 5.87 11.58 -1.85
N LEU A 31 4.88 11.68 -2.73
CA LEU A 31 4.49 12.97 -3.28
C LEU A 31 3.93 13.89 -2.20
N ALA A 32 3.09 13.36 -1.31
CA ALA A 32 2.50 14.16 -0.24
C ALA A 32 3.57 14.73 0.69
N VAL A 33 4.54 13.91 1.06
CA VAL A 33 5.63 14.36 1.94
C VAL A 33 6.51 15.36 1.21
N LEU A 34 6.79 15.15 -0.07
CA LEU A 34 7.56 16.08 -0.87
C LEU A 34 6.88 17.44 -0.95
N GLU A 35 5.56 17.47 -0.96
CA GLU A 35 4.77 18.71 -1.00
C GLU A 35 4.65 19.37 0.37
N GLY A 36 5.21 18.78 1.42
CA GLY A 36 5.25 19.39 2.74
C GLY A 36 4.43 18.70 3.82
N MET A 37 3.73 17.61 3.51
CA MET A 37 2.98 16.88 4.51
C MET A 37 3.93 16.15 5.46
N SER A 38 3.64 16.19 6.77
CA SER A 38 4.46 15.45 7.73
C SER A 38 4.18 13.95 7.62
N GLU A 39 5.14 13.14 8.10
CA GLU A 39 4.98 11.69 8.10
C GLU A 39 3.77 11.25 8.93
N SER A 40 3.57 11.89 10.09
CA SER A 40 2.42 11.58 10.94
C SER A 40 1.10 11.89 10.25
N GLU A 41 1.03 13.00 9.55
CA GLU A 41 -0.16 13.38 8.83
C GLU A 41 -0.41 12.45 7.64
N ALA A 42 0.64 12.09 6.93
CA ALA A 42 0.53 11.14 5.82
C ALA A 42 -0.01 9.79 6.31
N ALA A 43 0.48 9.31 7.45
CA ALA A 43 -0.01 8.06 8.04
C ALA A 43 -1.48 8.16 8.37
N ARG A 44 -1.90 9.28 8.95
CA ARG A 44 -3.30 9.50 9.32
C ARG A 44 -4.21 9.56 8.11
N VAL A 45 -3.82 10.32 7.10
CA VAL A 45 -4.63 10.49 5.89
C VAL A 45 -4.72 9.19 5.11
N ALA A 46 -3.61 8.46 4.97
CA ALA A 46 -3.57 7.20 4.24
C ALA A 46 -4.12 6.02 5.06
N ARG A 47 -4.38 6.23 6.36
CA ARG A 47 -4.86 5.19 7.28
C ARG A 47 -3.90 4.01 7.36
N VAL A 48 -2.62 4.32 7.49
CA VAL A 48 -1.57 3.33 7.68
C VAL A 48 -0.73 3.73 8.88
N ASP A 49 0.13 2.84 9.34
CA ASP A 49 1.03 3.18 10.45
C ASP A 49 2.22 3.99 9.95
N ARG A 50 2.96 4.60 10.87
CA ARG A 50 4.14 5.39 10.50
C ARG A 50 5.22 4.54 9.86
N MET A 51 5.31 3.28 10.25
CA MET A 51 6.28 2.37 9.67
C MET A 51 6.05 2.22 8.17
N THR A 52 4.80 2.10 7.76
CA THR A 52 4.43 2.01 6.34
C THR A 52 4.86 3.28 5.61
N VAL A 53 4.63 4.45 6.21
CA VAL A 53 5.07 5.72 5.61
C VAL A 53 6.58 5.75 5.46
N ARG A 54 7.33 5.36 6.49
CA ARG A 54 8.78 5.35 6.44
C ARG A 54 9.30 4.36 5.40
N ARG A 55 8.62 3.22 5.26
CA ARG A 55 8.96 2.24 4.23
C ARG A 55 8.76 2.84 2.83
N ALA A 56 7.65 3.54 2.63
CA ALA A 56 7.37 4.21 1.36
C ALA A 56 8.43 5.26 1.03
N LEU A 57 8.98 5.91 2.04
CA LEU A 57 10.01 6.93 1.87
C LEU A 57 11.43 6.36 1.77
N GLY A 58 11.57 5.04 1.92
CA GLY A 58 12.88 4.41 1.86
C GLY A 58 13.73 4.62 3.11
N LYS A 59 13.11 4.85 4.26
CA LYS A 59 13.83 5.15 5.51
C LYS A 59 14.00 3.95 6.43
N LEU A 60 13.61 2.77 6.00
CA LEU A 60 13.76 1.55 6.80
C LEU A 60 14.91 0.71 6.30
#